data_189b71930f458ace5eaf98653446354f
#
_entry.id   189b71930f458ace5eaf98653446354f
#
_cell.length_a   1.000
_cell.length_b   1.000
_cell.length_c   1.000
_cell.angle_alpha   90.00
_cell.angle_beta   90.00
_cell.angle_gamma   90.00
#
_symmetry.space_group_name_H-M   'P 1'
#
loop_
_entity.id
_entity.type
_entity.pdbx_description
1 polymer ?
#
loop_
_entity_poly.entity_id
_entity_poly.type
_entity_poly.pdbx_seq_one_letter_code
_entity_poly.pdbx_strand_id
1 'polypeptide(L)'
;MLTRALGTQGLTVSALGLGCMGMSEFYGHRDDAESTATLLHAVDRGITLFDTADIYGPHLNEVLVGKALAGIRNRVVLATKFGILRDPANPSVRGVCGRPDYVRSACEASLKRLGFETIDLYYQHRVDPEVPIEDTVGAMAGLVKAGKVRFLGLSEVSPATLRRACAVHPISAVQSEYSLWTRDPEDGLLQTCRELGVGFVPYSPLGRGFLTGQIRRFEDFEPGDYRRNSPRFQGENFQKNLDLVARIEDMAAARGCTPSQLGPRAATSSPSPAPSAATAWTRTWAPSTTCSAPANSRS
;
A
#
# COMPACT_ATOMS: atom_id res chain seq x y z
N MET A 1 12.43 1.81 -14.74
CA MET A 1 11.59 1.05 -13.78
C MET A 1 10.86 -0.06 -14.54
N LEU A 2 10.80 -1.28 -13.97
CA LEU A 2 9.99 -2.36 -14.55
C LEU A 2 8.50 -2.07 -14.32
N THR A 3 7.66 -2.54 -15.21
CA THR A 3 6.19 -2.44 -15.09
C THR A 3 5.55 -3.81 -14.86
N ARG A 4 4.36 -3.80 -14.30
CA ARG A 4 3.55 -4.98 -13.99
C ARG A 4 2.10 -4.73 -14.32
N ALA A 5 1.42 -5.74 -14.85
CA ALA A 5 -0.04 -5.72 -14.94
C ALA A 5 -0.64 -6.03 -13.56
N LEU A 6 -1.62 -5.30 -13.11
CA LEU A 6 -2.45 -5.62 -11.94
C LEU A 6 -3.78 -6.19 -12.44
N GLY A 7 -3.92 -7.50 -12.27
CA GLY A 7 -5.07 -8.22 -12.81
C GLY A 7 -5.03 -8.34 -14.32
N THR A 8 -6.18 -8.71 -14.89
CA THR A 8 -6.36 -8.99 -16.33
C THR A 8 -7.14 -7.89 -17.07
N GLN A 9 -7.52 -6.80 -16.36
CA GLN A 9 -8.36 -5.73 -16.90
C GLN A 9 -7.57 -4.61 -17.59
N GLY A 10 -6.25 -4.78 -17.78
CA GLY A 10 -5.39 -3.82 -18.47
C GLY A 10 -4.77 -2.73 -17.60
N LEU A 11 -4.90 -2.82 -16.26
CA LEU A 11 -4.20 -1.92 -15.35
C LEU A 11 -2.71 -2.26 -15.31
N THR A 12 -1.87 -1.35 -15.77
CA THR A 12 -0.41 -1.50 -15.74
C THR A 12 0.20 -0.44 -14.83
N VAL A 13 1.11 -0.85 -13.95
CA VAL A 13 1.77 0.01 -12.97
C VAL A 13 3.28 -0.29 -12.92
N SER A 14 4.06 0.60 -12.31
CA SER A 14 5.45 0.30 -11.96
C SER A 14 5.52 -0.89 -10.98
N ALA A 15 6.58 -1.68 -11.07
CA ALA A 15 6.78 -2.85 -10.20
C ALA A 15 6.90 -2.48 -8.71
N LEU A 16 7.23 -1.21 -8.42
CA LEU A 16 7.22 -0.62 -7.09
C LEU A 16 6.17 0.49 -7.07
N GLY A 17 5.34 0.52 -6.03
CA GLY A 17 4.41 1.61 -5.75
C GLY A 17 4.84 2.41 -4.52
N LEU A 18 4.39 3.64 -4.40
CA LEU A 18 4.61 4.49 -3.22
C LEU A 18 3.34 4.60 -2.39
N GLY A 19 3.38 4.02 -1.16
CA GLY A 19 2.36 4.25 -0.15
C GLY A 19 2.55 5.61 0.53
N CYS A 20 1.49 6.40 0.60
CA CYS A 20 1.55 7.78 1.06
C CYS A 20 1.15 7.96 2.54
N MET A 21 0.71 6.92 3.24
CA MET A 21 0.20 6.98 4.61
C MET A 21 1.14 7.72 5.58
N GLY A 22 2.42 7.39 5.55
CA GLY A 22 3.43 7.97 6.43
C GLY A 22 3.73 9.45 6.19
N MET A 23 3.17 10.05 5.14
CA MET A 23 3.32 11.48 4.85
C MET A 23 2.39 12.37 5.67
N SER A 24 1.38 11.79 6.32
CA SER A 24 0.37 12.56 7.07
C SER A 24 0.18 12.10 8.50
N GLU A 25 0.50 10.85 8.83
CA GLU A 25 0.38 10.31 10.19
C GLU A 25 1.15 8.98 10.35
N PHE A 26 1.20 8.46 11.57
CA PHE A 26 1.70 7.17 12.02
C PHE A 26 3.23 7.07 12.21
N TYR A 27 4.07 7.72 11.43
CA TYR A 27 5.52 7.50 11.42
C TYR A 27 6.33 8.76 11.74
N GLY A 28 5.94 9.50 12.79
CA GLY A 28 6.65 10.69 13.22
C GLY A 28 6.04 11.99 12.68
N HIS A 29 6.86 13.04 12.60
CA HIS A 29 6.41 14.37 12.24
C HIS A 29 5.99 14.48 10.78
N ARG A 30 4.89 15.22 10.53
CA ARG A 30 4.39 15.53 9.19
C ARG A 30 5.16 16.71 8.60
N ASP A 31 5.68 16.55 7.40
CA ASP A 31 6.25 17.62 6.56
C ASP A 31 5.68 17.53 5.15
N ASP A 32 4.80 18.47 4.81
CA ASP A 32 4.12 18.50 3.52
C ASP A 32 5.06 18.89 2.37
N ALA A 33 6.08 19.72 2.64
CA ALA A 33 7.05 20.14 1.63
C ALA A 33 7.96 18.97 1.25
N GLU A 34 8.49 18.25 2.24
CA GLU A 34 9.29 17.06 2.03
C GLU A 34 8.46 15.94 1.38
N SER A 35 7.22 15.76 1.80
CA SER A 35 6.29 14.77 1.23
C SER A 35 6.01 15.07 -0.25
N THR A 36 5.77 16.33 -0.60
CA THR A 36 5.58 16.76 -1.99
C THR A 36 6.83 16.49 -2.83
N ALA A 37 8.00 16.88 -2.32
CA ALA A 37 9.27 16.62 -3.01
C ALA A 37 9.51 15.12 -3.24
N THR A 38 9.16 14.30 -2.26
CA THR A 38 9.24 12.82 -2.37
C THR A 38 8.31 12.25 -3.43
N LEU A 39 7.05 12.74 -3.49
CA LEU A 39 6.09 12.30 -4.51
C LEU A 39 6.62 12.61 -5.91
N LEU A 40 7.10 13.82 -6.15
CA LEU A 40 7.65 14.23 -7.43
C LEU A 40 8.93 13.46 -7.79
N HIS A 41 9.84 13.30 -6.83
CA HIS A 41 11.04 12.49 -7.03
C HIS A 41 10.72 11.03 -7.38
N ALA A 42 9.71 10.44 -6.75
CA ALA A 42 9.27 9.09 -7.07
C ALA A 42 8.80 8.96 -8.52
N VAL A 43 8.05 9.94 -9.02
CA VAL A 43 7.64 10.01 -10.44
C VAL A 43 8.85 10.09 -11.37
N ASP A 44 9.85 10.94 -11.04
CA ASP A 44 11.08 11.08 -11.82
C ASP A 44 11.92 9.78 -11.83
N ARG A 45 11.80 8.96 -10.77
CA ARG A 45 12.42 7.64 -10.70
C ARG A 45 11.61 6.55 -11.41
N GLY A 46 10.47 6.91 -12.03
CA GLY A 46 9.62 6.03 -12.81
C GLY A 46 8.61 5.22 -11.99
N ILE A 47 8.30 5.64 -10.76
CA ILE A 47 7.18 5.10 -10.00
C ILE A 47 5.89 5.70 -10.57
N THR A 48 4.94 4.83 -10.90
CA THR A 48 3.63 5.25 -11.42
C THR A 48 2.49 4.98 -10.45
N LEU A 49 2.59 3.98 -9.55
CA LEU A 49 1.56 3.65 -8.59
C LEU A 49 1.73 4.45 -7.30
N PHE A 50 0.73 5.26 -6.96
CA PHE A 50 0.64 6.03 -5.72
C PHE A 50 -0.60 5.60 -4.96
N ASP A 51 -0.42 5.23 -3.68
CA ASP A 51 -1.46 4.64 -2.85
C ASP A 51 -1.73 5.50 -1.62
N THR A 52 -2.96 5.99 -1.51
CA THR A 52 -3.48 6.74 -0.37
C THR A 52 -4.75 6.09 0.19
N ALA A 53 -5.45 6.75 1.11
CA ALA A 53 -6.77 6.39 1.60
C ALA A 53 -7.46 7.62 2.23
N ASP A 54 -8.79 7.59 2.27
CA ASP A 54 -9.60 8.63 2.89
C ASP A 54 -9.27 8.82 4.38
N ILE A 55 -8.96 7.74 5.07
CA ILE A 55 -8.67 7.74 6.51
C ILE A 55 -7.30 8.34 6.86
N TYR A 56 -6.35 8.45 5.93
CA TYR A 56 -4.99 8.89 6.24
C TYR A 56 -4.92 10.38 6.59
N GLY A 57 -4.43 10.69 7.80
CA GLY A 57 -4.27 12.01 8.36
C GLY A 57 -5.56 12.81 8.68
N PRO A 58 -6.68 12.29 9.19
CA PRO A 58 -7.83 11.87 8.41
C PRO A 58 -8.17 12.90 7.32
N HIS A 59 -8.32 12.42 6.10
CA HIS A 59 -8.62 13.17 4.88
C HIS A 59 -7.50 14.10 4.35
N LEU A 60 -6.45 14.39 5.13
CA LEU A 60 -5.39 15.33 4.75
C LEU A 60 -4.46 14.74 3.70
N ASN A 61 -4.23 13.43 3.73
CA ASN A 61 -3.31 12.76 2.81
C ASN A 61 -3.79 12.83 1.36
N GLU A 62 -5.08 12.62 1.10
CA GLU A 62 -5.63 12.78 -0.25
C GLU A 62 -5.48 14.20 -0.79
N VAL A 63 -5.64 15.23 0.07
CA VAL A 63 -5.42 16.63 -0.32
C VAL A 63 -3.96 16.89 -0.68
N LEU A 64 -3.02 16.38 0.11
CA LEU A 64 -1.58 16.48 -0.14
C LEU A 64 -1.21 15.82 -1.47
N VAL A 65 -1.61 14.56 -1.65
CA VAL A 65 -1.30 13.76 -2.85
C VAL A 65 -1.93 14.39 -4.09
N GLY A 66 -3.19 14.82 -4.00
CA GLY A 66 -3.89 15.47 -5.10
C GLY A 66 -3.20 16.75 -5.56
N LYS A 67 -2.82 17.63 -4.62
CA LYS A 67 -2.06 18.85 -4.94
C LYS A 67 -0.70 18.55 -5.57
N ALA A 68 0.06 17.63 -5.00
CA ALA A 68 1.39 17.28 -5.49
C ALA A 68 1.38 16.70 -6.91
N LEU A 69 0.34 15.93 -7.26
CA LEU A 69 0.24 15.22 -8.53
C LEU A 69 -0.61 15.97 -9.60
N ALA A 70 -1.21 17.11 -9.27
CA ALA A 70 -2.12 17.84 -10.18
C ALA A 70 -1.51 18.11 -11.57
N GLY A 71 -0.27 18.59 -11.64
CA GLY A 71 0.44 18.92 -12.89
C GLY A 71 0.89 17.71 -13.71
N ILE A 72 0.83 16.50 -13.13
CA ILE A 72 1.39 15.27 -13.73
C ILE A 72 0.44 14.09 -13.62
N ARG A 73 -0.86 14.34 -13.44
CA ARG A 73 -1.90 13.32 -13.22
C ARG A 73 -1.91 12.19 -14.26
N ASN A 74 -1.63 12.52 -15.51
CA ASN A 74 -1.57 11.58 -16.63
C ASN A 74 -0.35 10.65 -16.62
N ARG A 75 0.64 10.91 -15.78
CA ARG A 75 1.85 10.08 -15.62
C ARG A 75 1.73 9.04 -14.50
N VAL A 76 0.64 9.08 -13.74
CA VAL A 76 0.49 8.28 -12.52
C VAL A 76 -0.80 7.45 -12.52
N VAL A 77 -0.77 6.36 -11.80
CA VAL A 77 -1.92 5.56 -11.40
C VAL A 77 -2.18 5.84 -9.92
N LEU A 78 -3.32 6.46 -9.64
CA LEU A 78 -3.70 6.86 -8.29
C LEU A 78 -4.67 5.87 -7.68
N ALA A 79 -4.27 5.29 -6.56
CA ALA A 79 -5.11 4.41 -5.76
C ALA A 79 -5.54 5.12 -4.47
N THR A 80 -6.80 5.00 -4.11
CA THR A 80 -7.31 5.39 -2.79
C THR A 80 -8.29 4.36 -2.26
N LYS A 81 -8.68 4.50 -0.98
CA LYS A 81 -9.46 3.50 -0.26
C LYS A 81 -10.55 4.18 0.56
N PHE A 82 -11.65 3.45 0.78
CA PHE A 82 -12.76 3.81 1.65
C PHE A 82 -13.10 2.67 2.62
N GLY A 83 -13.93 2.94 3.59
CA GLY A 83 -14.59 1.89 4.38
C GLY A 83 -14.16 1.81 5.83
N ILE A 84 -13.05 2.43 6.23
CA ILE A 84 -12.71 2.56 7.65
C ILE A 84 -13.29 3.88 8.14
N LEU A 85 -14.10 3.80 9.20
CA LEU A 85 -14.73 4.97 9.82
C LEU A 85 -13.79 5.61 10.83
N ARG A 86 -13.61 6.92 10.70
CA ARG A 86 -12.86 7.75 11.64
C ARG A 86 -13.37 9.20 11.53
N ASP A 87 -13.69 9.78 12.66
CA ASP A 87 -14.10 11.18 12.73
C ASP A 87 -13.05 11.99 13.51
N PRO A 88 -12.43 12.99 12.88
CA PRO A 88 -11.46 13.86 13.57
C PRO A 88 -12.07 14.61 14.76
N ALA A 89 -13.35 14.97 14.69
CA ALA A 89 -14.07 15.67 15.75
C ALA A 89 -14.53 14.73 16.88
N ASN A 90 -14.64 13.42 16.59
CA ASN A 90 -15.06 12.42 17.58
C ASN A 90 -14.17 11.17 17.51
N PRO A 91 -13.07 11.14 18.31
CA PRO A 91 -12.15 10.02 18.30
C PRO A 91 -12.73 8.66 18.71
N SER A 92 -13.97 8.64 19.29
CA SER A 92 -14.65 7.38 19.61
C SER A 92 -15.27 6.69 18.38
N VAL A 93 -15.48 7.42 17.29
CA VAL A 93 -15.98 6.83 16.03
C VAL A 93 -14.90 5.91 15.46
N ARG A 94 -15.19 4.64 15.48
CA ARG A 94 -14.36 3.56 14.92
C ARG A 94 -15.30 2.53 14.30
N GLY A 95 -14.86 1.90 13.23
CA GLY A 95 -15.60 0.85 12.57
C GLY A 95 -15.27 0.73 11.10
N VAL A 96 -16.10 -0.02 10.42
CA VAL A 96 -16.04 -0.18 8.96
C VAL A 96 -17.43 0.06 8.37
N CYS A 97 -17.51 0.46 7.11
CA CYS A 97 -18.75 0.65 6.40
C CYS A 97 -18.62 0.26 4.92
N GLY A 98 -19.36 -0.78 4.53
CA GLY A 98 -19.45 -1.27 3.16
C GLY A 98 -20.78 -0.93 2.47
N ARG A 99 -21.69 -0.17 3.12
CA ARG A 99 -23.01 0.09 2.56
C ARG A 99 -22.95 0.84 1.24
N PRO A 100 -23.82 0.53 0.27
CA PRO A 100 -23.84 1.12 -1.06
C PRO A 100 -23.95 2.66 -1.10
N ASP A 101 -24.69 3.25 -0.18
CA ASP A 101 -24.83 4.70 -0.05
C ASP A 101 -23.51 5.35 0.41
N TYR A 102 -22.85 4.72 1.40
CA TYR A 102 -21.56 5.16 1.90
C TYR A 102 -20.45 5.01 0.83
N VAL A 103 -20.40 3.89 0.12
CA VAL A 103 -19.44 3.69 -0.97
C VAL A 103 -19.47 4.84 -1.97
N ARG A 104 -20.69 5.26 -2.39
CA ARG A 104 -20.87 6.36 -3.33
C ARG A 104 -20.44 7.71 -2.74
N SER A 105 -20.89 8.02 -1.53
CA SER A 105 -20.56 9.30 -0.88
C SER A 105 -19.07 9.43 -0.54
N ALA A 106 -18.42 8.33 -0.13
CA ALA A 106 -16.99 8.29 0.15
C ALA A 106 -16.17 8.53 -1.13
N CYS A 107 -16.57 7.93 -2.26
CA CYS A 107 -15.92 8.16 -3.55
C CYS A 107 -15.99 9.63 -3.99
N GLU A 108 -17.16 10.25 -3.91
CA GLU A 108 -17.35 11.68 -4.24
C GLU A 108 -16.46 12.57 -3.34
N ALA A 109 -16.40 12.26 -2.05
CA ALA A 109 -15.58 13.00 -1.12
C ALA A 109 -14.08 12.83 -1.43
N SER A 110 -13.62 11.62 -1.80
CA SER A 110 -12.25 11.36 -2.22
C SER A 110 -11.90 12.10 -3.51
N LEU A 111 -12.75 12.06 -4.53
CA LEU A 111 -12.57 12.81 -5.78
C LEU A 111 -12.41 14.32 -5.52
N LYS A 112 -13.24 14.87 -4.63
CA LYS A 112 -13.16 16.29 -4.24
C LYS A 112 -11.84 16.62 -3.53
N ARG A 113 -11.38 15.77 -2.59
CA ARG A 113 -10.12 15.99 -1.86
C ARG A 113 -8.90 15.84 -2.77
N LEU A 114 -8.91 14.85 -3.63
CA LEU A 114 -7.85 14.61 -4.62
C LEU A 114 -7.80 15.69 -5.71
N GLY A 115 -8.93 16.34 -6.00
CA GLY A 115 -9.04 17.35 -7.07
C GLY A 115 -9.02 16.73 -8.47
N PHE A 116 -9.47 15.48 -8.62
CA PHE A 116 -9.52 14.76 -9.89
C PHE A 116 -10.93 14.26 -10.18
N GLU A 117 -11.25 14.09 -11.45
CA GLU A 117 -12.54 13.59 -11.90
C GLU A 117 -12.63 12.05 -11.84
N THR A 118 -11.48 11.36 -11.83
CA THR A 118 -11.42 9.90 -11.87
C THR A 118 -10.32 9.35 -10.97
N ILE A 119 -10.64 8.31 -10.20
CA ILE A 119 -9.71 7.48 -9.44
C ILE A 119 -9.33 6.29 -10.31
N ASP A 120 -8.03 5.98 -10.43
CA ASP A 120 -7.61 4.82 -11.22
C ASP A 120 -7.93 3.49 -10.54
N LEU A 121 -7.63 3.37 -9.24
CA LEU A 121 -7.87 2.13 -8.49
C LEU A 121 -8.52 2.45 -7.14
N TYR A 122 -9.74 1.96 -6.94
CA TYR A 122 -10.52 2.23 -5.73
C TYR A 122 -10.69 0.98 -4.91
N TYR A 123 -10.22 1.02 -3.67
CA TYR A 123 -10.24 -0.13 -2.77
C TYR A 123 -11.33 -0.01 -1.70
N GLN A 124 -12.00 -1.11 -1.39
CA GLN A 124 -12.55 -1.29 -0.06
C GLN A 124 -11.41 -1.60 0.92
N HIS A 125 -11.19 -0.72 1.92
CA HIS A 125 -10.03 -0.77 2.82
C HIS A 125 -10.10 -1.94 3.80
N ARG A 126 -11.31 -2.24 4.31
CA ARG A 126 -11.65 -3.41 5.13
C ARG A 126 -13.05 -3.90 4.79
N VAL A 127 -13.22 -5.19 4.79
CA VAL A 127 -14.55 -5.80 4.58
C VAL A 127 -15.45 -5.45 5.76
N ASP A 128 -16.67 -5.02 5.46
CA ASP A 128 -17.71 -4.80 6.45
C ASP A 128 -18.43 -6.14 6.72
N PRO A 129 -18.36 -6.70 7.92
CA PRO A 129 -19.01 -7.98 8.22
C PRO A 129 -20.55 -7.94 8.20
N GLU A 130 -21.12 -6.73 8.34
CA GLU A 130 -22.57 -6.52 8.38
C GLU A 130 -23.19 -6.29 6.99
N VAL A 131 -22.34 -6.13 5.95
CA VAL A 131 -22.78 -5.86 4.57
C VAL A 131 -22.26 -6.95 3.64
N PRO A 132 -23.14 -7.65 2.90
CA PRO A 132 -22.70 -8.60 1.88
C PRO A 132 -21.70 -7.96 0.92
N ILE A 133 -20.61 -8.65 0.66
CA ILE A 133 -19.56 -8.11 -0.24
C ILE A 133 -20.11 -7.81 -1.62
N GLU A 134 -21.12 -8.53 -2.03
CA GLU A 134 -21.82 -8.35 -3.31
C GLU A 134 -22.47 -6.98 -3.41
N ASP A 135 -23.07 -6.49 -2.33
CA ASP A 135 -23.72 -5.17 -2.29
C ASP A 135 -22.67 -4.05 -2.38
N THR A 136 -21.56 -4.20 -1.63
CA THR A 136 -20.44 -3.25 -1.68
C THR A 136 -19.83 -3.21 -3.07
N VAL A 137 -19.49 -4.36 -3.64
CA VAL A 137 -18.86 -4.44 -4.98
C VAL A 137 -19.84 -4.01 -6.07
N GLY A 138 -21.14 -4.29 -5.92
CA GLY A 138 -22.18 -3.78 -6.82
C GLY A 138 -22.23 -2.25 -6.85
N ALA A 139 -22.10 -1.59 -5.69
CA ALA A 139 -22.01 -0.14 -5.62
C ALA A 139 -20.72 0.40 -6.25
N MET A 140 -19.58 -0.25 -6.01
CA MET A 140 -18.30 0.08 -6.64
C MET A 140 -18.34 -0.07 -8.16
N ALA A 141 -18.97 -1.13 -8.67
CA ALA A 141 -19.19 -1.34 -10.10
C ALA A 141 -20.04 -0.22 -10.72
N GLY A 142 -21.03 0.30 -9.98
CA GLY A 142 -21.79 1.49 -10.37
C GLY A 142 -20.91 2.72 -10.56
N LEU A 143 -19.86 2.91 -9.75
CA LEU A 143 -18.90 4.00 -9.90
C LEU A 143 -18.01 3.82 -11.14
N VAL A 144 -17.65 2.58 -11.47
CA VAL A 144 -16.94 2.27 -12.73
C VAL A 144 -17.82 2.63 -13.94
N LYS A 145 -19.08 2.20 -13.93
CA LYS A 145 -20.04 2.55 -14.99
C LYS A 145 -20.24 4.06 -15.13
N ALA A 146 -20.18 4.80 -14.03
CA ALA A 146 -20.29 6.26 -14.02
C ALA A 146 -18.99 6.98 -14.43
N GLY A 147 -17.89 6.26 -14.72
CA GLY A 147 -16.60 6.84 -15.11
C GLY A 147 -15.80 7.48 -13.96
N LYS A 148 -16.25 7.34 -12.71
CA LYS A 148 -15.59 7.92 -11.52
C LYS A 148 -14.42 7.10 -11.02
N VAL A 149 -14.42 5.81 -11.32
CA VAL A 149 -13.40 4.82 -10.97
C VAL A 149 -13.07 3.99 -12.20
N ARG A 150 -11.79 3.68 -12.41
CA ARG A 150 -11.39 2.83 -13.53
C ARG A 150 -11.31 1.35 -13.16
N PHE A 151 -10.71 1.06 -12.01
CA PHE A 151 -10.45 -0.30 -11.56
C PHE A 151 -10.81 -0.47 -10.09
N LEU A 152 -11.26 -1.68 -9.71
CA LEU A 152 -11.65 -2.02 -8.35
C LEU A 152 -10.58 -2.86 -7.65
N GLY A 153 -10.45 -2.64 -6.35
CA GLY A 153 -9.59 -3.43 -5.47
C GLY A 153 -10.24 -3.73 -4.14
N LEU A 154 -9.68 -4.72 -3.46
CA LEU A 154 -10.05 -5.08 -2.07
C LEU A 154 -8.78 -5.14 -1.22
N SER A 155 -8.92 -4.87 0.09
CA SER A 155 -7.79 -4.96 1.01
C SER A 155 -8.14 -5.88 2.19
N GLU A 156 -7.17 -6.72 2.60
CA GLU A 156 -7.31 -7.66 3.71
C GLU A 156 -8.55 -8.55 3.59
N VAL A 157 -8.72 -9.15 2.44
CA VAL A 157 -9.88 -9.98 2.10
C VAL A 157 -9.52 -11.47 2.17
N SER A 158 -10.47 -12.29 2.63
CA SER A 158 -10.30 -13.75 2.60
C SER A 158 -10.43 -14.30 1.17
N PRO A 159 -9.85 -15.48 0.88
CA PRO A 159 -10.04 -16.17 -0.40
C PRO A 159 -11.51 -16.35 -0.80
N ALA A 160 -12.35 -16.74 0.15
CA ALA A 160 -13.78 -16.96 -0.08
C ALA A 160 -14.51 -15.66 -0.45
N THR A 161 -14.23 -14.57 0.28
CA THR A 161 -14.81 -13.26 0.01
C THR A 161 -14.34 -12.70 -1.34
N LEU A 162 -13.05 -12.90 -1.69
CA LEU A 162 -12.54 -12.49 -2.99
C LEU A 162 -13.27 -13.19 -4.14
N ARG A 163 -13.54 -14.50 -4.03
CA ARG A 163 -14.28 -15.24 -5.05
C ARG A 163 -15.70 -14.69 -5.23
N ARG A 164 -16.39 -14.40 -4.14
CA ARG A 164 -17.73 -13.79 -4.15
C ARG A 164 -17.70 -12.39 -4.80
N ALA A 165 -16.72 -11.57 -4.46
CA ALA A 165 -16.54 -10.24 -5.03
C ALA A 165 -16.32 -10.29 -6.56
N CYS A 166 -15.43 -11.18 -7.01
CA CYS A 166 -15.13 -11.35 -8.43
C CYS A 166 -16.32 -11.89 -9.24
N ALA A 167 -17.28 -12.58 -8.62
CA ALA A 167 -18.51 -13.00 -9.28
C ALA A 167 -19.46 -11.82 -9.60
N VAL A 168 -19.33 -10.69 -8.89
CA VAL A 168 -20.14 -9.48 -9.11
C VAL A 168 -19.49 -8.57 -10.16
N HIS A 169 -18.19 -8.31 -10.02
CA HIS A 169 -17.44 -7.44 -10.92
C HIS A 169 -15.95 -7.82 -10.89
N PRO A 170 -15.20 -7.68 -11.99
CA PRO A 170 -13.77 -7.92 -12.00
C PRO A 170 -13.05 -7.07 -10.94
N ILE A 171 -12.24 -7.73 -10.10
CA ILE A 171 -11.35 -7.10 -9.13
C ILE A 171 -9.93 -7.11 -9.72
N SER A 172 -9.34 -5.93 -9.86
CA SER A 172 -8.00 -5.79 -10.46
C SER A 172 -6.88 -6.08 -9.48
N ALA A 173 -7.08 -5.76 -8.21
CA ALA A 173 -6.03 -5.93 -7.20
C ALA A 173 -6.57 -6.30 -5.82
N VAL A 174 -5.81 -7.13 -5.11
CA VAL A 174 -5.92 -7.31 -3.66
C VAL A 174 -4.69 -6.72 -3.00
N GLN A 175 -4.89 -5.92 -1.94
CA GLN A 175 -3.81 -5.35 -1.14
C GLN A 175 -3.82 -5.98 0.25
N SER A 176 -2.71 -6.62 0.66
CA SER A 176 -2.55 -7.22 2.00
C SER A 176 -1.13 -7.04 2.53
N GLU A 177 -0.97 -7.06 3.87
CA GLU A 177 0.34 -7.07 4.48
C GLU A 177 1.09 -8.32 4.03
N TYR A 178 2.27 -8.15 3.46
CA TYR A 178 3.11 -9.28 3.05
C TYR A 178 4.59 -8.88 3.07
N SER A 179 5.38 -9.65 3.81
CA SER A 179 6.80 -9.41 4.00
C SER A 179 7.51 -10.71 4.37
N LEU A 180 8.82 -10.65 4.60
CA LEU A 180 9.56 -11.76 5.21
C LEU A 180 9.07 -12.08 6.64
N TRP A 181 8.29 -11.21 7.22
CA TRP A 181 7.76 -11.30 8.60
C TRP A 181 6.30 -11.74 8.64
N THR A 182 5.45 -11.20 7.77
CA THR A 182 4.01 -11.51 7.69
C THR A 182 3.75 -12.31 6.42
N ARG A 183 3.36 -13.58 6.56
CA ARG A 183 3.22 -14.53 5.45
C ARG A 183 1.80 -15.07 5.29
N ASP A 184 0.83 -14.54 6.02
CA ASP A 184 -0.58 -14.97 5.99
C ASP A 184 -1.17 -15.06 4.57
N PRO A 185 -0.83 -14.20 3.58
CA PRO A 185 -1.34 -14.35 2.22
C PRO A 185 -0.96 -15.65 1.52
N GLU A 186 0.07 -16.37 2.00
CA GLU A 186 0.47 -17.68 1.45
C GLU A 186 -0.56 -18.77 1.77
N ASP A 187 -1.39 -18.56 2.81
CA ASP A 187 -2.48 -19.46 3.18
C ASP A 187 -3.71 -19.24 2.28
N GLY A 188 -3.54 -19.59 1.02
CA GLY A 188 -4.60 -19.64 0.00
C GLY A 188 -4.90 -18.31 -0.72
N LEU A 189 -4.60 -17.13 -0.18
CA LEU A 189 -4.96 -15.86 -0.84
C LEU A 189 -4.16 -15.65 -2.13
N LEU A 190 -2.84 -15.86 -2.10
CA LEU A 190 -2.01 -15.75 -3.31
C LEU A 190 -2.44 -16.73 -4.40
N GLN A 191 -2.82 -17.96 -4.00
CA GLN A 191 -3.32 -18.95 -4.94
C GLN A 191 -4.65 -18.50 -5.56
N THR A 192 -5.57 -18.00 -4.74
CA THR A 192 -6.88 -17.49 -5.21
C THR A 192 -6.71 -16.30 -6.15
N CYS A 193 -5.79 -15.38 -5.86
CA CYS A 193 -5.47 -14.27 -6.77
C CYS A 193 -5.00 -14.79 -8.15
N ARG A 194 -4.15 -15.82 -8.18
CA ARG A 194 -3.68 -16.44 -9.44
C ARG A 194 -4.84 -17.05 -10.25
N GLU A 195 -5.68 -17.82 -9.59
CA GLU A 195 -6.83 -18.49 -10.20
C GLU A 195 -7.83 -17.51 -10.80
N LEU A 196 -8.04 -16.36 -10.14
CA LEU A 196 -9.00 -15.34 -10.57
C LEU A 196 -8.39 -14.27 -11.49
N GLY A 197 -7.08 -14.32 -11.75
CA GLY A 197 -6.40 -13.29 -12.53
C GLY A 197 -6.38 -11.93 -11.83
N VAL A 198 -6.33 -11.90 -10.51
CA VAL A 198 -6.28 -10.69 -9.67
C VAL A 198 -4.83 -10.38 -9.31
N GLY A 199 -4.41 -9.12 -9.46
CA GLY A 199 -3.10 -8.66 -9.04
C GLY A 199 -2.98 -8.62 -7.50
N PHE A 200 -1.77 -8.85 -6.99
CA PHE A 200 -1.51 -8.76 -5.57
C PHE A 200 -0.56 -7.60 -5.27
N VAL A 201 -0.94 -6.74 -4.32
CA VAL A 201 -0.18 -5.57 -3.89
C VAL A 201 0.24 -5.75 -2.44
N PRO A 202 1.48 -6.20 -2.17
CA PRO A 202 1.97 -6.31 -0.80
C PRO A 202 2.21 -4.92 -0.20
N TYR A 203 1.60 -4.62 0.94
CA TYR A 203 1.97 -3.43 1.70
C TYR A 203 2.90 -3.78 2.87
N SER A 204 3.63 -2.79 3.38
CA SER A 204 4.64 -2.94 4.45
C SER A 204 5.67 -4.05 4.21
N PRO A 205 6.22 -4.22 3.00
CA PRO A 205 7.15 -5.31 2.69
C PRO A 205 8.46 -5.21 3.48
N LEU A 206 8.73 -4.06 4.12
CA LEU A 206 9.85 -3.82 5.01
C LEU A 206 9.48 -3.89 6.50
N GLY A 207 8.34 -4.50 6.85
CA GLY A 207 7.91 -4.64 8.24
C GLY A 207 7.79 -3.29 8.94
N ARG A 208 7.19 -2.30 8.29
CA ARG A 208 7.09 -0.91 8.78
C ARG A 208 8.45 -0.25 9.08
N GLY A 209 9.47 -0.59 8.28
CA GLY A 209 10.84 -0.09 8.43
C GLY A 209 11.74 -0.96 9.31
N PHE A 210 11.20 -1.88 10.09
CA PHE A 210 12.00 -2.69 11.02
C PHE A 210 12.96 -3.64 10.28
N LEU A 211 12.51 -4.25 9.18
CA LEU A 211 13.30 -5.17 8.37
C LEU A 211 14.41 -4.48 7.54
N THR A 212 14.54 -3.16 7.64
CA THR A 212 15.66 -2.43 7.02
C THR A 212 16.95 -2.54 7.81
N GLY A 213 16.87 -2.92 9.11
CA GLY A 213 17.98 -2.92 10.05
C GLY A 213 18.36 -1.53 10.58
N GLN A 214 17.57 -0.48 10.30
CA GLN A 214 17.86 0.88 10.76
C GLN A 214 17.33 1.15 12.17
N ILE A 215 16.34 0.39 12.62
CA ILE A 215 15.73 0.52 13.95
C ILE A 215 16.41 -0.49 14.86
N ARG A 216 17.13 -0.01 15.88
CA ARG A 216 17.94 -0.83 16.78
C ARG A 216 17.47 -0.79 18.23
N ARG A 217 16.76 0.28 18.63
CA ARG A 217 16.27 0.50 19.96
C ARG A 217 14.85 1.02 19.90
N PHE A 218 14.09 0.80 20.96
CA PHE A 218 12.71 1.31 21.05
C PHE A 218 12.66 2.85 20.99
N GLU A 219 13.70 3.51 21.48
CA GLU A 219 13.86 4.97 21.49
C GLU A 219 14.11 5.55 20.10
N ASP A 220 14.43 4.73 19.10
CA ASP A 220 14.55 5.16 17.70
C ASP A 220 13.18 5.53 17.10
N PHE A 221 12.07 5.16 17.76
CA PHE A 221 10.73 5.64 17.42
C PHE A 221 10.44 6.98 18.07
N GLU A 222 10.02 7.97 17.31
CA GLU A 222 9.61 9.26 17.84
C GLU A 222 8.41 9.16 18.80
N PRO A 223 8.28 10.09 19.76
CA PRO A 223 7.06 10.23 20.55
C PRO A 223 5.84 10.40 19.64
N GLY A 224 4.78 9.60 19.83
CA GLY A 224 3.59 9.62 18.98
C GLY A 224 3.66 8.69 17.76
N ASP A 225 4.80 8.08 17.48
CA ASP A 225 4.90 7.05 16.45
C ASP A 225 4.01 5.85 16.80
N TYR A 226 3.13 5.47 15.87
CA TYR A 226 2.21 4.34 16.03
C TYR A 226 2.92 3.04 16.40
N ARG A 227 4.14 2.83 15.91
CA ARG A 227 4.92 1.62 16.16
C ARG A 227 5.21 1.40 17.64
N ARG A 228 5.26 2.48 18.44
CA ARG A 228 5.44 2.40 19.91
C ARG A 228 4.30 1.64 20.59
N ASN A 229 3.10 1.64 19.99
CA ASN A 229 1.91 0.98 20.53
C ASN A 229 1.67 -0.41 19.91
N SER A 230 2.51 -0.85 18.99
CA SER A 230 2.36 -2.16 18.36
C SER A 230 3.08 -3.24 19.17
N PRO A 231 2.41 -4.36 19.50
CA PRO A 231 3.02 -5.47 20.25
C PRO A 231 4.31 -6.02 19.62
N ARG A 232 4.46 -5.91 18.29
CA ARG A 232 5.67 -6.33 17.56
C ARG A 232 6.93 -5.59 18.02
N PHE A 233 6.79 -4.37 18.50
CA PHE A 233 7.90 -3.48 18.84
C PHE A 233 8.03 -3.24 20.33
N GLN A 234 7.33 -4.01 21.16
CA GLN A 234 7.32 -3.82 22.63
C GLN A 234 7.98 -4.98 23.36
N GLY A 235 8.62 -4.64 24.50
CA GLY A 235 9.18 -5.59 25.45
C GLY A 235 10.08 -6.64 24.80
N GLU A 236 9.91 -7.89 25.18
CA GLU A 236 10.69 -9.02 24.65
C GLU A 236 10.51 -9.24 23.13
N ASN A 237 9.37 -8.85 22.58
CA ASN A 237 9.15 -8.99 21.14
C ASN A 237 10.10 -8.12 20.33
N PHE A 238 10.49 -6.95 20.86
CA PHE A 238 11.44 -6.09 20.17
C PHE A 238 12.78 -6.80 19.97
N GLN A 239 13.33 -7.42 21.01
CA GLN A 239 14.60 -8.15 20.92
C GLN A 239 14.48 -9.39 20.02
N LYS A 240 13.43 -10.19 20.18
CA LYS A 240 13.17 -11.36 19.30
C LYS A 240 13.11 -10.98 17.83
N ASN A 241 12.56 -9.81 17.55
CA ASN A 241 12.46 -9.31 16.18
C ASN A 241 13.79 -8.72 15.67
N LEU A 242 14.63 -8.15 16.54
CA LEU A 242 16.01 -7.77 16.16
C LEU A 242 16.84 -8.99 15.76
N ASP A 243 16.68 -10.13 16.43
CA ASP A 243 17.36 -11.36 16.08
C ASP A 243 16.96 -11.88 14.69
N LEU A 244 15.68 -11.67 14.29
CA LEU A 244 15.24 -11.96 12.92
C LEU A 244 15.85 -10.97 11.91
N VAL A 245 15.96 -9.68 12.27
CA VAL A 245 16.60 -8.67 11.41
C VAL A 245 18.07 -9.01 11.17
N ALA A 246 18.81 -9.45 12.19
CA ALA A 246 20.21 -9.87 12.03
C ALA A 246 20.34 -10.98 10.96
N ARG A 247 19.46 -11.97 10.98
CA ARG A 247 19.44 -13.03 9.94
C ARG A 247 19.15 -12.48 8.54
N ILE A 248 18.26 -11.48 8.43
CA ILE A 248 17.96 -10.83 7.15
C ILE A 248 19.18 -10.04 6.66
N GLU A 249 19.93 -9.40 7.55
CA GLU A 249 21.17 -8.70 7.24
C GLU A 249 22.23 -9.67 6.70
N ASP A 250 22.43 -10.81 7.34
CA ASP A 250 23.34 -11.86 6.89
C ASP A 250 22.93 -12.39 5.49
N MET A 251 21.64 -12.66 5.30
CA MET A 251 21.11 -13.09 4.00
C MET A 251 21.29 -12.04 2.90
N ALA A 252 21.13 -10.76 3.24
CA ALA A 252 21.32 -9.65 2.31
C ALA A 252 22.80 -9.50 1.94
N ALA A 253 23.70 -9.55 2.94
CA ALA A 253 25.13 -9.50 2.74
C ALA A 253 25.63 -10.65 1.83
N ALA A 254 25.17 -11.88 2.08
CA ALA A 254 25.51 -13.05 1.26
C ALA A 254 25.03 -12.90 -0.21
N ARG A 255 24.06 -12.02 -0.49
CA ARG A 255 23.55 -11.73 -1.84
C ARG A 255 24.04 -10.40 -2.42
N GLY A 256 24.95 -9.72 -1.75
CA GLY A 256 25.46 -8.40 -2.18
C GLY A 256 24.37 -7.33 -2.30
N CYS A 257 23.37 -7.35 -1.42
CA CYS A 257 22.30 -6.37 -1.42
C CYS A 257 21.97 -5.87 0.01
N THR A 258 21.17 -4.84 0.13
CA THR A 258 20.70 -4.36 1.43
C THR A 258 19.48 -5.16 1.91
N PRO A 259 19.19 -5.21 3.22
CA PRO A 259 17.95 -5.77 3.74
C PRO A 259 16.70 -5.20 3.07
N SER A 260 16.69 -3.88 2.81
CA SER A 260 15.60 -3.19 2.10
C SER A 260 15.42 -3.64 0.65
N GLN A 261 16.45 -4.13 0.00
CA GLN A 261 16.39 -4.70 -1.36
C GLN A 261 15.99 -6.17 -1.35
N LEU A 262 16.31 -6.90 -0.27
CA LEU A 262 15.99 -8.32 -0.14
C LEU A 262 14.49 -8.55 0.05
N GLY A 263 13.82 -7.78 0.93
CA GLY A 263 12.42 -7.94 1.27
C GLY A 263 11.47 -7.92 0.06
N PRO A 264 11.50 -6.87 -0.80
CA PRO A 264 10.68 -6.82 -2.00
C PRO A 264 10.97 -7.92 -3.02
N ARG A 265 12.23 -8.34 -3.16
CA ARG A 265 12.59 -9.46 -4.04
C ARG A 265 11.98 -10.77 -3.57
N ALA A 266 11.94 -11.02 -2.27
CA ALA A 266 11.31 -12.21 -1.72
C ALA A 266 9.79 -12.21 -1.96
N ALA A 267 9.14 -11.04 -1.81
CA ALA A 267 7.71 -10.89 -2.07
C ALA A 267 7.34 -11.03 -3.57
N THR A 268 8.29 -10.78 -4.49
CA THR A 268 8.05 -10.86 -5.94
C THR A 268 8.57 -12.14 -6.59
N SER A 269 9.39 -12.92 -5.90
CA SER A 269 10.08 -14.11 -6.43
C SER A 269 9.37 -15.43 -6.20
N SER A 270 8.07 -15.42 -5.89
CA SER A 270 7.29 -16.66 -5.84
C SER A 270 7.34 -17.36 -7.22
N PRO A 271 7.81 -18.61 -7.31
CA PRO A 271 8.00 -19.31 -8.57
C PRO A 271 6.64 -19.73 -9.15
N SER A 272 6.10 -18.95 -10.05
CA SER A 272 5.03 -19.37 -10.97
C SER A 272 4.69 -18.24 -11.94
N PRO A 273 4.23 -18.49 -13.16
CA PRO A 273 3.67 -17.46 -14.05
C PRO A 273 2.34 -16.97 -13.45
N ALA A 274 2.44 -16.02 -12.55
CA ALA A 274 1.31 -15.41 -11.88
C ALA A 274 1.12 -13.97 -12.36
N PRO A 275 -0.10 -13.43 -12.31
CA PRO A 275 -0.29 -12.01 -12.47
C PRO A 275 0.64 -11.28 -11.50
N SER A 276 1.39 -10.36 -12.04
CA SER A 276 2.50 -9.69 -11.41
C SER A 276 2.13 -8.95 -10.13
N ALA A 277 2.90 -9.17 -9.05
CA ALA A 277 2.78 -8.38 -7.83
C ALA A 277 3.46 -7.02 -8.01
N ALA A 278 2.74 -5.94 -7.75
CA ALA A 278 3.33 -4.62 -7.51
C ALA A 278 3.49 -4.42 -6.00
N THR A 279 4.66 -4.01 -5.58
CA THR A 279 4.99 -3.82 -4.16
C THR A 279 4.78 -2.37 -3.79
N ALA A 280 3.84 -2.09 -2.88
CA ALA A 280 3.68 -0.76 -2.31
C ALA A 280 4.72 -0.53 -1.21
N TRP A 281 5.50 0.54 -1.33
CA TRP A 281 6.43 0.99 -0.31
C TRP A 281 5.74 2.01 0.59
N THR A 282 5.67 1.71 1.88
CA THR A 282 5.47 2.76 2.88
C THR A 282 6.83 3.33 3.24
N ARG A 283 6.95 4.65 3.12
CA ARG A 283 8.19 5.36 3.38
C ARG A 283 8.59 5.24 4.86
N THR A 284 9.80 4.75 5.10
CA THR A 284 10.66 5.19 6.18
C THR A 284 11.91 5.73 5.50
N TRP A 285 11.93 7.02 5.18
CA TRP A 285 13.16 7.68 4.78
C TRP A 285 13.71 8.45 5.99
N ALA A 286 14.97 8.15 6.33
CA ALA A 286 15.85 9.12 6.95
C ALA A 286 16.69 9.76 5.82
N PRO A 287 16.89 11.08 5.82
CA PRO A 287 17.74 11.71 4.84
C PRO A 287 19.18 11.40 5.19
N SER A 288 19.90 10.70 4.37
CA SER A 288 21.33 10.93 4.16
C SER A 288 21.99 9.93 3.22
N THR A 289 22.90 10.48 2.47
CA THR A 289 24.01 9.92 1.70
C THR A 289 23.67 9.34 0.34
N THR A 290 24.03 10.13 -0.63
CA THR A 290 24.41 9.79 -2.01
C THR A 290 25.14 8.45 -2.06
N CYS A 291 24.47 7.43 -2.52
CA CYS A 291 25.12 6.21 -2.95
C CYS A 291 25.46 6.38 -4.44
N SER A 292 26.67 6.81 -4.72
CA SER A 292 27.29 6.73 -6.04
C SER A 292 27.40 5.25 -6.42
N ALA A 293 26.87 4.90 -7.58
CA ALA A 293 27.05 3.59 -8.16
C ALA A 293 28.55 3.34 -8.40
N PRO A 294 29.08 2.15 -8.11
CA PRO A 294 30.42 1.80 -8.53
C PRO A 294 30.48 1.72 -10.05
N ALA A 295 31.44 2.45 -10.62
CA ALA A 295 31.77 2.38 -12.03
C ALA A 295 32.19 0.95 -12.40
N ASN A 296 31.54 0.40 -13.42
CA ASN A 296 32.01 -0.83 -14.07
C ASN A 296 33.35 -0.51 -14.77
N SER A 297 34.46 -0.93 -14.17
CA SER A 297 35.72 -1.11 -14.89
C SER A 297 35.72 -2.48 -15.54
N ARG A 298 35.45 -2.54 -16.83
CA ARG A 298 35.91 -3.64 -17.67
C ARG A 298 37.33 -3.31 -18.16
N SER A 299 38.25 -4.13 -17.83
CA SER A 299 39.45 -4.39 -18.61
C SER A 299 39.63 -5.90 -18.68
#